data_f2f6c3339d1ba6d2acea909b6f8fb6bf
#
_entry.id   f2f6c3339d1ba6d2acea909b6f8fb6bf
#
_cell.length_a   1.000
_cell.length_b   1.000
_cell.length_c   1.000
_cell.angle_alpha   90.00
_cell.angle_beta   90.00
_cell.angle_gamma   90.00
#
_symmetry.space_group_name_H-M   'P 1'
#
loop_
_entity.id
_entity.type
_entity.pdbx_description
1 polymer ?
#
loop_
_entity_poly.entity_id
_entity_poly.type
_entity_poly.pdbx_seq_one_letter_code
_entity_poly.pdbx_strand_id
1 'polypeptide(L)'
;MNKSQTSFLAGGDPYLAPFSSMTDGQLRDPKQLVGLARAIDPEGAPERLASGLFVAESVNVIDRALNAGCVPFAVLTDRRWLAASEALLEKVRAANPAAPVAVVSSEEMRSITGYEMTRGPLAAFHRPPEPDLAALLTGAHRVAVLEDVTNYTNIGAIFRSAAALGIDA
;
A
#
# COMPACT_ATOMS: atom_id res chain seq x y z
N MET A 1 -18.84 21.46 -9.69
CA MET A 1 -18.62 21.01 -8.30
C MET A 1 -19.02 19.53 -8.25
N ASN A 2 -18.04 18.65 -8.44
CA ASN A 2 -18.27 17.21 -8.46
C ASN A 2 -17.98 16.69 -7.05
N LYS A 3 -19.03 16.27 -6.33
CA LYS A 3 -18.92 15.70 -4.99
C LYS A 3 -18.11 14.41 -5.11
N SER A 4 -16.94 14.40 -4.49
CA SER A 4 -16.05 13.27 -4.36
C SER A 4 -16.84 11.99 -4.00
N GLN A 5 -16.72 10.98 -4.86
CA GLN A 5 -17.21 9.63 -4.58
C GLN A 5 -16.39 9.04 -3.41
N THR A 6 -16.80 9.35 -2.20
CA THR A 6 -16.48 8.50 -1.06
C THR A 6 -17.46 7.32 -1.17
N SER A 7 -17.06 6.26 -1.86
CA SER A 7 -17.90 5.07 -1.95
C SER A 7 -17.88 4.37 -0.60
N PHE A 8 -19.03 4.20 0.00
CA PHE A 8 -19.20 3.31 1.16
C PHE A 8 -19.08 1.88 0.61
N LEU A 9 -17.89 1.29 0.72
CA LEU A 9 -17.67 -0.09 0.38
C LEU A 9 -18.34 -0.97 1.43
N ALA A 10 -19.21 -1.88 1.00
CA ALA A 10 -19.84 -2.85 1.90
C ALA A 10 -18.85 -4.00 2.21
N GLY A 11 -19.04 -4.66 3.35
CA GLY A 11 -18.29 -5.87 3.67
C GLY A 11 -18.39 -6.88 2.51
N GLY A 12 -17.24 -7.34 1.99
CA GLY A 12 -17.15 -8.20 0.81
C GLY A 12 -16.72 -7.49 -0.48
N ASP A 13 -16.54 -6.16 -0.45
CA ASP A 13 -15.96 -5.45 -1.59
C ASP A 13 -14.51 -5.93 -1.83
N PRO A 14 -14.17 -6.35 -3.07
CA PRO A 14 -12.84 -6.86 -3.39
C PRO A 14 -11.71 -5.87 -3.09
N TYR A 15 -11.95 -4.57 -3.13
CA TYR A 15 -10.96 -3.57 -2.75
C TYR A 15 -10.57 -3.60 -1.27
N LEU A 16 -11.35 -4.25 -0.41
CA LEU A 16 -11.04 -4.44 1.01
C LEU A 16 -10.18 -5.68 1.29
N ALA A 17 -10.07 -6.61 0.34
CA ALA A 17 -9.32 -7.85 0.51
C ALA A 17 -7.86 -7.64 0.98
N PRO A 18 -7.10 -6.65 0.47
CA PRO A 18 -5.74 -6.40 0.96
C PRO A 18 -5.65 -6.09 2.45
N PHE A 19 -6.73 -5.59 3.05
CA PHE A 19 -6.76 -5.18 4.46
C PHE A 19 -7.29 -6.26 5.41
N SER A 20 -7.92 -7.31 4.90
CA SER A 20 -8.66 -8.26 5.74
C SER A 20 -8.17 -9.69 5.65
N SER A 21 -7.97 -10.19 4.46
CA SER A 21 -7.82 -11.63 4.23
C SER A 21 -6.49 -12.05 3.62
N MET A 22 -5.67 -11.10 3.21
CA MET A 22 -4.42 -11.39 2.50
C MET A 22 -3.20 -11.16 3.38
N THR A 23 -2.32 -12.14 3.40
CA THR A 23 -1.01 -12.01 4.03
C THR A 23 -0.06 -11.19 3.14
N ASP A 24 1.01 -10.64 3.71
CA ASP A 24 2.04 -9.91 2.96
C ASP A 24 2.65 -10.76 1.82
N GLY A 25 2.85 -12.04 2.07
CA GLY A 25 3.32 -12.98 1.03
C GLY A 25 2.34 -13.14 -0.13
N GLN A 26 1.04 -13.18 0.15
CA GLN A 26 0.00 -13.25 -0.89
C GLN A 26 -0.12 -11.93 -1.67
N LEU A 27 -0.01 -10.79 -0.99
CA LEU A 27 -0.03 -9.49 -1.64
C LEU A 27 1.18 -9.29 -2.56
N ARG A 28 2.32 -9.89 -2.23
CA ARG A 28 3.54 -9.81 -3.01
C ARG A 28 3.50 -10.67 -4.28
N ASP A 29 2.82 -11.82 -4.24
CA ASP A 29 2.77 -12.76 -5.36
C ASP A 29 1.62 -12.45 -6.33
N PRO A 30 1.90 -11.97 -7.56
CA PRO A 30 0.86 -11.67 -8.53
C PRO A 30 -0.08 -12.85 -8.84
N LYS A 31 0.42 -14.10 -8.73
CA LYS A 31 -0.39 -15.29 -8.97
C LYS A 31 -1.52 -15.44 -7.94
N GLN A 32 -1.29 -15.01 -6.70
CA GLN A 32 -2.29 -15.00 -5.64
C GLN A 32 -3.33 -13.88 -5.84
N LEU A 33 -3.01 -12.86 -6.64
CA LEU A 33 -3.87 -11.70 -6.89
C LEU A 33 -4.81 -11.87 -8.10
N VAL A 34 -4.68 -12.95 -8.86
CA VAL A 34 -5.52 -13.18 -10.07
C VAL A 34 -7.00 -13.19 -9.73
N GLY A 35 -7.39 -13.81 -8.62
CA GLY A 35 -8.79 -13.83 -8.16
C GLY A 35 -9.29 -12.44 -7.80
N LEU A 36 -8.48 -11.65 -7.10
CA LEU A 36 -8.77 -10.26 -6.75
C LEU A 36 -8.90 -9.38 -8.00
N ALA A 37 -7.97 -9.50 -8.94
CA ALA A 37 -8.00 -8.75 -10.19
C ALA A 37 -9.29 -9.01 -10.97
N ARG A 38 -9.71 -10.26 -11.09
CA ARG A 38 -10.96 -10.65 -11.77
C ARG A 38 -12.21 -10.21 -11.02
N ALA A 39 -12.18 -10.17 -9.68
CA ALA A 39 -13.31 -9.70 -8.89
C ALA A 39 -13.54 -8.19 -9.06
N ILE A 40 -12.46 -7.42 -9.29
CA ILE A 40 -12.53 -5.97 -9.51
C ILE A 40 -12.89 -5.65 -10.96
N ASP A 41 -12.29 -6.34 -11.89
CA ASP A 41 -12.46 -6.10 -13.32
C ASP A 41 -12.51 -7.45 -14.06
N PRO A 42 -13.72 -8.02 -14.24
CA PRO A 42 -13.88 -9.33 -14.87
C PRO A 42 -13.43 -9.37 -16.34
N GLU A 43 -13.50 -8.23 -17.03
CA GLU A 43 -13.11 -8.08 -18.45
C GLU A 43 -11.70 -7.52 -18.61
N GLY A 44 -11.16 -6.94 -17.54
CA GLY A 44 -9.79 -6.38 -17.50
C GLY A 44 -8.74 -7.45 -17.33
N ALA A 45 -7.56 -7.18 -17.85
CA ALA A 45 -6.44 -8.09 -17.76
C ALA A 45 -5.93 -8.21 -16.31
N PRO A 46 -5.53 -9.43 -15.88
CA PRO A 46 -4.87 -9.65 -14.59
C PRO A 46 -3.57 -8.84 -14.43
N GLU A 47 -3.10 -8.23 -15.49
CA GLU A 47 -1.91 -7.37 -15.56
C GLU A 47 -1.97 -6.15 -14.63
N ARG A 48 -3.16 -5.69 -14.22
CA ARG A 48 -3.31 -4.57 -13.27
C ARG A 48 -2.65 -4.82 -11.91
N LEU A 49 -2.49 -6.08 -11.50
CA LEU A 49 -1.85 -6.48 -10.27
C LEU A 49 -0.57 -7.29 -10.50
N ALA A 50 0.03 -7.17 -11.69
CA ALA A 50 1.19 -7.95 -12.12
C ALA A 50 2.45 -7.71 -11.27
N SER A 51 2.54 -6.56 -10.60
CA SER A 51 3.68 -6.26 -9.70
C SER A 51 3.41 -6.61 -8.24
N GLY A 52 2.19 -7.06 -7.92
CA GLY A 52 1.77 -7.27 -6.54
C GLY A 52 1.31 -5.98 -5.85
N LEU A 53 0.93 -6.14 -4.58
CA LEU A 53 0.51 -5.05 -3.71
C LEU A 53 1.36 -5.01 -2.43
N PHE A 54 1.29 -3.89 -1.72
CA PHE A 54 1.73 -3.77 -0.33
C PHE A 54 0.79 -2.85 0.44
N VAL A 55 0.72 -3.02 1.76
CA VAL A 55 -0.10 -2.17 2.63
C VAL A 55 0.80 -1.25 3.44
N ALA A 56 0.45 0.03 3.45
CA ALA A 56 1.04 1.07 4.28
C ALA A 56 0.07 1.45 5.40
N GLU A 57 0.57 1.51 6.63
CA GLU A 57 -0.17 1.93 7.82
C GLU A 57 0.31 3.29 8.30
N SER A 58 -0.60 4.17 8.62
CA SER A 58 -0.42 5.53 9.12
C SER A 58 -0.24 6.61 8.05
N VAL A 59 -0.66 7.82 8.41
CA VAL A 59 -0.53 9.00 7.54
C VAL A 59 0.89 9.19 7.02
N ASN A 60 1.90 9.06 7.90
CA ASN A 60 3.30 9.29 7.53
C ASN A 60 3.84 8.26 6.54
N VAL A 61 3.48 6.97 6.69
CA VAL A 61 3.97 5.92 5.81
C VAL A 61 3.29 6.02 4.45
N ILE A 62 1.98 6.30 4.43
CA ILE A 62 1.22 6.51 3.20
C ILE A 62 1.75 7.73 2.44
N ASP A 63 2.01 8.84 3.14
CA ASP A 63 2.58 10.05 2.52
C ASP A 63 3.97 9.78 1.90
N ARG A 64 4.81 9.01 2.58
CA ARG A 64 6.11 8.60 2.02
C ARG A 64 5.97 7.73 0.77
N ALA A 65 5.03 6.79 0.76
CA ALA A 65 4.77 5.96 -0.41
C ALA A 65 4.30 6.82 -1.60
N LEU A 66 3.39 7.78 -1.37
CA LEU A 66 2.95 8.73 -2.40
C LEU A 66 4.09 9.60 -2.93
N ASN A 67 4.93 10.13 -2.03
CA ASN A 67 6.08 10.94 -2.41
C ASN A 67 7.16 10.14 -3.15
N ALA A 68 7.21 8.82 -2.94
CA ALA A 68 8.05 7.90 -3.71
C ALA A 68 7.43 7.49 -5.07
N GLY A 69 6.27 8.04 -5.44
CA GLY A 69 5.60 7.75 -6.70
C GLY A 69 4.82 6.44 -6.72
N CYS A 70 4.59 5.80 -5.57
CA CYS A 70 3.77 4.60 -5.50
C CYS A 70 2.31 4.94 -5.84
N VAL A 71 1.68 4.11 -6.66
CA VAL A 71 0.30 4.30 -7.10
C VAL A 71 -0.66 3.64 -6.11
N PRO A 72 -1.58 4.40 -5.47
CA PRO A 72 -2.53 3.82 -4.54
C PRO A 72 -3.53 2.92 -5.26
N PHE A 73 -3.83 1.77 -4.65
CA PHE A 73 -4.84 0.81 -5.09
C PHE A 73 -6.17 1.05 -4.39
N ALA A 74 -6.16 1.19 -3.07
CA ALA A 74 -7.33 1.49 -2.23
C ALA A 74 -6.91 2.08 -0.90
N VAL A 75 -7.81 2.81 -0.24
CA VAL A 75 -7.62 3.34 1.11
C VAL A 75 -8.76 2.89 2.01
N LEU A 76 -8.43 2.48 3.23
CA LEU A 76 -9.37 2.17 4.29
C LEU A 76 -9.11 3.10 5.48
N THR A 77 -10.12 3.82 5.93
CA THR A 77 -10.01 4.73 7.08
C THR A 77 -11.22 4.65 8.00
N ASP A 78 -10.99 4.84 9.28
CA ASP A 78 -12.04 5.04 10.28
C ASP A 78 -12.52 6.51 10.24
N ARG A 79 -13.80 6.72 10.47
CA ARG A 79 -14.41 8.07 10.51
C ARG A 79 -13.69 9.01 11.46
N ARG A 80 -13.09 8.51 12.55
CA ARG A 80 -12.32 9.31 13.52
C ARG A 80 -11.10 9.99 12.88
N TRP A 81 -10.50 9.35 11.88
CA TRP A 81 -9.29 9.82 11.21
C TRP A 81 -9.57 10.63 9.95
N LEU A 82 -10.83 10.69 9.49
CA LEU A 82 -11.17 11.30 8.20
C LEU A 82 -10.71 12.76 8.10
N ALA A 83 -11.06 13.57 9.09
CA ALA A 83 -10.67 14.99 9.09
C ALA A 83 -9.15 15.19 9.16
N ALA A 84 -8.45 14.40 9.99
CA ALA A 84 -7.01 14.47 10.11
C ALA A 84 -6.25 13.93 8.87
N SER A 85 -6.94 13.18 8.02
CA SER A 85 -6.37 12.57 6.82
C SER A 85 -6.77 13.28 5.53
N GLU A 86 -7.51 14.38 5.58
CA GLU A 86 -8.07 15.04 4.38
C GLU A 86 -7.00 15.41 3.36
N ALA A 87 -5.94 16.08 3.78
CA ALA A 87 -4.82 16.44 2.91
C ALA A 87 -4.12 15.21 2.29
N LEU A 88 -4.02 14.11 3.04
CA LEU A 88 -3.50 12.86 2.53
C LEU A 88 -4.42 12.24 1.48
N LEU A 89 -5.73 12.25 1.72
CA LEU A 89 -6.72 11.72 0.78
C LEU A 89 -6.77 12.54 -0.52
N GLU A 90 -6.52 13.84 -0.47
CA GLU A 90 -6.34 14.66 -1.67
C GLU A 90 -5.12 14.21 -2.49
N LYS A 91 -3.98 13.95 -1.85
CA LYS A 91 -2.79 13.40 -2.53
C LYS A 91 -3.08 12.01 -3.14
N VAL A 92 -3.80 11.16 -2.43
CA VAL A 92 -4.23 9.84 -2.96
C VAL A 92 -5.06 10.02 -4.23
N ARG A 93 -6.06 10.90 -4.22
CA ARG A 93 -6.90 11.19 -5.39
C ARG A 93 -6.11 11.79 -6.55
N ALA A 94 -5.13 12.63 -6.25
CA ALA A 94 -4.25 13.20 -7.27
C ALA A 94 -3.36 12.14 -7.92
N ALA A 95 -2.86 11.18 -7.12
CA ALA A 95 -2.01 10.09 -7.61
C ALA A 95 -2.82 9.03 -8.38
N ASN A 96 -4.03 8.69 -7.91
CA ASN A 96 -4.94 7.77 -8.61
C ASN A 96 -6.41 8.13 -8.32
N PRO A 97 -7.09 8.87 -9.21
CA PRO A 97 -8.51 9.22 -9.04
C PRO A 97 -9.45 8.00 -8.96
N ALA A 98 -9.03 6.84 -9.47
CA ALA A 98 -9.81 5.61 -9.46
C ALA A 98 -9.65 4.78 -8.17
N ALA A 99 -8.69 5.12 -7.30
CA ALA A 99 -8.50 4.41 -6.04
C ALA A 99 -9.67 4.70 -5.09
N PRO A 100 -10.45 3.69 -4.68
CA PRO A 100 -11.55 3.90 -3.76
C PRO A 100 -11.04 4.23 -2.36
N VAL A 101 -11.81 5.07 -1.66
CA VAL A 101 -11.59 5.40 -0.25
C VAL A 101 -12.77 4.88 0.55
N ALA A 102 -12.56 3.82 1.29
CA ALA A 102 -13.54 3.26 2.21
C ALA A 102 -13.46 3.99 3.56
N VAL A 103 -14.60 4.55 3.98
CA VAL A 103 -14.74 5.18 5.30
C VAL A 103 -15.69 4.33 6.12
N VAL A 104 -15.20 3.72 7.17
CA VAL A 104 -15.90 2.75 8.00
C VAL A 104 -16.00 3.22 9.46
N SER A 105 -16.80 2.54 10.27
CA SER A 105 -16.80 2.71 11.73
C SER A 105 -15.58 2.01 12.34
N SER A 106 -15.28 2.33 13.60
CA SER A 106 -14.20 1.64 14.34
C SER A 106 -14.46 0.14 14.52
N GLU A 107 -15.73 -0.26 14.64
CA GLU A 107 -16.14 -1.66 14.75
C GLU A 107 -15.92 -2.40 13.42
N GLU A 108 -16.37 -1.82 12.32
CA GLU A 108 -16.14 -2.36 10.96
C GLU A 108 -14.64 -2.44 10.66
N MET A 109 -13.86 -1.39 11.01
CA MET A 109 -12.41 -1.39 10.86
C MET A 109 -11.78 -2.59 11.55
N ARG A 110 -12.14 -2.84 12.83
CA ARG A 110 -11.66 -4.00 13.58
C ARG A 110 -12.10 -5.32 12.95
N SER A 111 -13.34 -5.40 12.46
CA SER A 111 -13.84 -6.59 11.77
C SER A 111 -13.07 -6.89 10.49
N ILE A 112 -12.69 -5.86 9.73
CA ILE A 112 -11.95 -5.99 8.49
C ILE A 112 -10.49 -6.37 8.76
N THR A 113 -9.81 -5.65 9.66
CA THR A 113 -8.38 -5.81 9.89
C THR A 113 -8.02 -6.92 10.89
N GLY A 114 -8.95 -7.31 11.74
CA GLY A 114 -8.72 -8.25 12.83
C GLY A 114 -8.05 -7.64 14.08
N TYR A 115 -7.74 -6.34 14.07
CA TYR A 115 -7.13 -5.64 15.20
C TYR A 115 -7.60 -4.18 15.31
N GLU A 116 -7.32 -3.55 16.45
CA GLU A 116 -7.67 -2.16 16.66
C GLU A 116 -6.66 -1.20 16.04
N MET A 117 -7.12 -0.39 15.09
CA MET A 117 -6.30 0.62 14.45
C MET A 117 -6.09 1.84 15.34
N THR A 118 -4.84 2.13 15.66
CA THR A 118 -4.46 3.25 16.54
C THR A 118 -3.68 4.36 15.85
N ARG A 119 -3.27 4.17 14.59
CA ARG A 119 -2.31 5.03 13.91
C ARG A 119 -2.81 5.73 12.65
N GLY A 120 -4.10 5.67 12.36
CA GLY A 120 -4.70 6.35 11.23
C GLY A 120 -5.13 5.41 10.10
N PRO A 121 -5.17 5.88 8.84
CA PRO A 121 -5.62 5.10 7.70
C PRO A 121 -4.64 3.98 7.31
N LEU A 122 -5.18 3.00 6.58
CA LEU A 122 -4.45 2.02 5.78
C LEU A 122 -4.56 2.39 4.31
N ALA A 123 -3.53 2.14 3.54
CA ALA A 123 -3.59 2.23 2.09
C ALA A 123 -2.86 1.03 1.46
N ALA A 124 -3.51 0.39 0.51
CA ALA A 124 -2.88 -0.58 -0.37
C ALA A 124 -2.33 0.16 -1.59
N PHE A 125 -1.14 -0.22 -2.01
CA PHE A 125 -0.44 0.35 -3.15
C PHE A 125 -0.02 -0.75 -4.11
N HIS A 126 0.03 -0.42 -5.39
CA HIS A 126 0.75 -1.23 -6.37
C HIS A 126 2.24 -1.23 -6.03
N ARG A 127 2.88 -2.39 -6.07
CA ARG A 127 4.34 -2.45 -5.96
C ARG A 127 4.96 -1.82 -7.20
N PRO A 128 5.99 -1.00 -7.06
CA PRO A 128 6.77 -0.57 -8.21
C PRO A 128 7.41 -1.81 -8.88
N PRO A 129 7.65 -1.77 -10.19
CA PRO A 129 8.40 -2.83 -10.86
C PRO A 129 9.77 -2.98 -10.21
N GLU A 130 10.27 -4.22 -10.19
CA GLU A 130 11.64 -4.48 -9.71
C GLU A 130 12.63 -3.72 -10.60
N PRO A 131 13.57 -2.97 -10.00
CA PRO A 131 14.60 -2.30 -10.76
C PRO A 131 15.55 -3.33 -11.41
N ASP A 132 16.06 -3.00 -12.58
CA ASP A 132 17.15 -3.78 -13.16
C ASP A 132 18.38 -3.67 -12.26
N LEU A 133 18.92 -4.81 -11.84
CA LEU A 133 20.05 -4.86 -10.92
C LEU A 133 21.30 -4.18 -11.52
N ALA A 134 21.56 -4.34 -12.80
CA ALA A 134 22.70 -3.72 -13.46
C ALA A 134 22.56 -2.19 -13.45
N ALA A 135 21.36 -1.67 -13.73
CA ALA A 135 21.08 -0.24 -13.67
C ALA A 135 21.20 0.29 -12.23
N LEU A 136 20.69 -0.46 -11.24
CA LEU A 136 20.77 -0.09 -9.82
C LEU A 136 22.22 0.02 -9.33
N LEU A 137 23.10 -0.85 -9.79
CA LEU A 137 24.52 -0.89 -9.39
C LEU A 137 25.39 0.08 -10.20
N THR A 138 24.88 0.67 -11.27
CA THR A 138 25.64 1.60 -12.10
C THR A 138 26.01 2.86 -11.30
N GLY A 139 27.32 3.06 -11.10
CA GLY A 139 27.82 4.20 -10.32
C GLY A 139 27.74 4.03 -8.80
N ALA A 140 27.24 2.91 -8.31
CA ALA A 140 27.21 2.62 -6.87
C ALA A 140 28.64 2.34 -6.35
N HIS A 141 29.04 3.05 -5.29
CA HIS A 141 30.31 2.85 -4.60
C HIS A 141 30.17 1.97 -3.36
N ARG A 142 28.99 1.99 -2.76
CA ARG A 142 28.66 1.24 -1.54
C ARG A 142 27.32 0.55 -1.71
N VAL A 143 27.34 -0.76 -1.53
CA VAL A 143 26.15 -1.61 -1.69
C VAL A 143 25.93 -2.39 -0.40
N ALA A 144 24.68 -2.45 0.07
CA ALA A 144 24.29 -3.30 1.17
C ALA A 144 23.51 -4.51 0.65
N VAL A 145 23.95 -5.71 0.97
CA VAL A 145 23.25 -6.95 0.63
C VAL A 145 22.64 -7.51 1.92
N LEU A 146 21.32 -7.67 1.92
CA LEU A 146 20.56 -8.23 3.03
C LEU A 146 20.11 -9.65 2.65
N GLU A 147 20.60 -10.63 3.37
CA GLU A 147 20.25 -12.03 3.18
C GLU A 147 19.65 -12.59 4.48
N ASP A 148 18.56 -13.36 4.36
CA ASP A 148 17.90 -14.10 5.43
C ASP A 148 17.54 -13.25 6.67
N VAL A 149 17.16 -11.98 6.46
CA VAL A 149 16.71 -11.09 7.55
C VAL A 149 15.22 -11.32 7.80
N THR A 150 14.90 -12.09 8.83
CA THR A 150 13.52 -12.47 9.17
C THR A 150 12.79 -11.43 10.03
N ASN A 151 13.51 -10.60 10.77
CA ASN A 151 12.91 -9.58 11.64
C ASN A 151 12.70 -8.25 10.88
N TYR A 152 11.44 -7.90 10.63
CA TYR A 152 11.05 -6.67 9.92
C TYR A 152 11.54 -5.38 10.58
N THR A 153 11.65 -5.36 11.91
CA THR A 153 12.19 -4.22 12.65
C THR A 153 13.66 -3.99 12.29
N ASN A 154 14.44 -5.07 12.14
CA ASN A 154 15.84 -5.01 11.74
C ASN A 154 15.97 -4.50 10.30
N ILE A 155 15.13 -4.96 9.38
CA ILE A 155 15.10 -4.47 7.99
C ILE A 155 14.93 -2.95 7.99
N GLY A 156 13.92 -2.43 8.68
CA GLY A 156 13.69 -0.99 8.78
C GLY A 156 14.85 -0.22 9.44
N ALA A 157 15.51 -0.81 10.42
CA ALA A 157 16.68 -0.21 11.06
C ALA A 157 17.89 -0.16 10.11
N ILE A 158 18.14 -1.24 9.37
CA ILE A 158 19.21 -1.34 8.38
C ILE A 158 19.04 -0.29 7.29
N PHE A 159 17.85 -0.16 6.71
CA PHE A 159 17.56 0.86 5.68
C PHE A 159 17.79 2.29 6.19
N ARG A 160 17.38 2.60 7.43
CA ARG A 160 17.65 3.92 8.02
C ARG A 160 19.15 4.16 8.21
N SER A 161 19.89 3.16 8.67
CA SER A 161 21.34 3.24 8.86
C SER A 161 22.07 3.35 7.52
N ALA A 162 21.65 2.57 6.52
CA ALA A 162 22.18 2.61 5.16
C ALA A 162 22.04 4.00 4.55
N ALA A 163 20.84 4.58 4.64
CA ALA A 163 20.59 5.94 4.17
C ALA A 163 21.47 6.98 4.89
N ALA A 164 21.61 6.87 6.22
CA ALA A 164 22.45 7.80 7.01
C ALA A 164 23.94 7.68 6.70
N LEU A 165 24.41 6.49 6.31
CA LEU A 165 25.82 6.20 5.97
C LEU A 165 26.14 6.41 4.49
N GLY A 166 25.15 6.83 3.68
CA GLY A 166 25.30 7.06 2.26
C GLY A 166 25.59 5.77 1.50
N ILE A 167 24.86 4.70 1.80
CA ILE A 167 24.84 3.50 0.98
C ILE A 167 24.04 3.83 -0.28
N ASP A 168 24.59 3.47 -1.45
CA ASP A 168 24.03 3.86 -2.75
C ASP A 168 22.99 2.85 -3.24
N ALA A 169 23.17 1.56 -2.92
CA ALA A 169 22.27 0.48 -3.34
C ALA A 169 22.22 -0.68 -2.33
#